data_37105856fddd52294ceab33b90454a83
#
_entry.id   37105856fddd52294ceab33b90454a83
#
_cell.length_a   1.000
_cell.length_b   1.000
_cell.length_c   1.000
_cell.angle_alpha   90.00
_cell.angle_beta   90.00
_cell.angle_gamma   90.00
#
_symmetry.space_group_name_H-M   'P 1'
#
loop_
_entity.id
_entity.type
_entity.pdbx_description
1 polymer ?
#
loop_
_entity_poly.entity_id
_entity_poly.type
_entity_poly.pdbx_seq_one_letter_code
_entity_poly.pdbx_strand_id
1 'polypeptide(L)'
;MLKLVGGACGVAFTILCLTGTVLAHHGVTGRYDAATPIVLSGTITAATFAPPHPVLSIRVDTAELPAFEVGRPAEYFGRAVVRAEDVGKVREIELSPVRMFYQLSDRLSVGDRIVIVALRNCLSPHQLRSTWLRLSDGTVVSYTGDWAPDVNGCS
;
A
#
# COMPACT_ATOMS: atom_id res chain seq x y z
N MET A 1 -21.51 -21.38 73.50
CA MET A 1 -21.72 -20.21 72.63
C MET A 1 -20.46 -20.03 71.80
N LEU A 2 -20.52 -20.49 70.58
CA LEU A 2 -19.37 -20.46 69.63
C LEU A 2 -19.70 -19.46 68.54
N LYS A 3 -18.91 -18.36 68.45
CA LYS A 3 -19.07 -17.37 67.39
C LYS A 3 -18.18 -17.76 66.23
N LEU A 4 -18.77 -18.10 65.10
CA LEU A 4 -18.09 -18.23 63.85
C LEU A 4 -17.82 -16.81 63.28
N VAL A 5 -16.58 -16.52 63.02
CA VAL A 5 -16.12 -15.34 62.26
C VAL A 5 -15.88 -15.81 60.84
N GLY A 6 -16.77 -15.39 59.92
CA GLY A 6 -16.61 -15.64 58.51
C GLY A 6 -15.66 -14.66 57.88
N GLY A 7 -14.50 -15.16 57.44
CA GLY A 7 -13.57 -14.38 56.62
C GLY A 7 -13.98 -14.42 55.14
N ALA A 8 -14.38 -13.29 54.59
CA ALA A 8 -14.59 -13.14 53.13
C ALA A 8 -13.23 -12.89 52.47
N CYS A 9 -12.77 -13.90 51.75
CA CYS A 9 -11.58 -13.79 50.92
C CYS A 9 -11.98 -13.13 49.57
N GLY A 10 -11.73 -11.81 49.45
CA GLY A 10 -11.94 -11.08 48.23
C GLY A 10 -10.80 -11.34 47.26
N VAL A 11 -11.06 -12.12 46.21
CA VAL A 11 -10.12 -12.28 45.09
C VAL A 11 -10.22 -11.04 44.20
N ALA A 12 -9.25 -10.12 44.31
CA ALA A 12 -9.11 -9.01 43.40
C ALA A 12 -8.55 -9.54 42.07
N PHE A 13 -9.41 -9.65 41.08
CA PHE A 13 -9.02 -9.99 39.70
C PHE A 13 -8.48 -8.74 39.02
N THR A 14 -7.15 -8.57 39.05
CA THR A 14 -6.48 -7.48 38.34
C THR A 14 -6.45 -7.81 36.86
N ILE A 15 -7.40 -7.26 36.09
CA ILE A 15 -7.37 -7.30 34.63
C ILE A 15 -6.24 -6.37 34.17
N LEU A 16 -5.11 -6.97 33.82
CA LEU A 16 -4.01 -6.28 33.17
C LEU A 16 -4.42 -6.04 31.72
N CYS A 17 -5.04 -4.88 31.43
CA CYS A 17 -5.26 -4.44 30.05
C CYS A 17 -3.90 -4.17 29.41
N LEU A 18 -3.39 -5.13 28.67
CA LEU A 18 -2.32 -4.90 27.69
C LEU A 18 -2.87 -4.00 26.58
N THR A 19 -2.78 -2.69 26.79
CA THR A 19 -2.96 -1.70 25.73
C THR A 19 -1.77 -1.79 24.80
N GLY A 20 -1.81 -2.77 23.90
CA GLY A 20 -0.95 -2.73 22.72
C GLY A 20 -1.27 -1.44 21.98
N THR A 21 -0.33 -0.50 21.95
CA THR A 21 -0.43 0.67 21.08
C THR A 21 -0.46 0.16 19.66
N VAL A 22 -1.67 0.03 19.08
CA VAL A 22 -1.83 -0.09 17.65
C VAL A 22 -1.35 1.24 17.10
N LEU A 23 -0.12 1.29 16.63
CA LEU A 23 0.38 2.39 15.82
C LEU A 23 -0.40 2.35 14.51
N ALA A 24 -1.61 2.90 14.53
CA ALA A 24 -2.33 3.22 13.33
C ALA A 24 -1.52 4.32 12.63
N HIS A 25 -0.74 3.95 11.64
CA HIS A 25 -0.06 4.90 10.78
C HIS A 25 -1.12 5.64 9.96
N HIS A 26 -1.72 6.65 10.59
CA HIS A 26 -2.60 7.58 9.91
C HIS A 26 -1.73 8.58 9.16
N GLY A 27 -1.72 8.45 7.85
CA GLY A 27 -1.04 9.38 6.97
C GLY A 27 0.08 8.71 6.16
N VAL A 28 0.56 9.44 5.15
CA VAL A 28 1.71 9.04 4.35
C VAL A 28 2.96 9.27 5.19
N THR A 29 3.30 8.30 6.03
CA THR A 29 4.57 8.32 6.75
C THR A 29 5.64 7.73 5.85
N GLY A 30 6.59 8.57 5.46
CA GLY A 30 7.71 8.13 4.66
C GLY A 30 8.11 9.14 3.59
N ARG A 31 9.31 8.95 3.10
CA ARG A 31 9.85 9.66 1.95
C ARG A 31 9.71 8.75 0.75
N TYR A 32 9.00 9.18 -0.27
CA TYR A 32 8.80 8.39 -1.48
C TYR A 32 9.63 8.95 -2.63
N ASP A 33 10.41 8.08 -3.24
CA ASP A 33 11.32 8.40 -4.33
C ASP A 33 10.55 8.77 -5.61
N ALA A 34 10.47 10.06 -5.90
CA ALA A 34 9.87 10.56 -7.13
C ALA A 34 10.91 10.78 -8.25
N ALA A 35 12.21 10.64 -7.94
CA ALA A 35 13.25 10.72 -8.94
C ALA A 35 13.33 9.47 -9.82
N THR A 36 12.90 8.31 -9.27
CA THR A 36 12.90 7.02 -9.97
C THR A 36 11.57 6.29 -9.80
N PRO A 37 10.46 6.81 -10.38
CA PRO A 37 9.19 6.12 -10.36
C PRO A 37 9.29 4.77 -11.10
N ILE A 38 8.68 3.73 -10.54
CA ILE A 38 8.78 2.36 -11.01
C ILE A 38 7.50 1.96 -11.73
N VAL A 39 7.60 1.53 -12.98
CA VAL A 39 6.48 0.95 -13.70
C VAL A 39 6.46 -0.56 -13.46
N LEU A 40 5.32 -1.07 -13.03
CA LEU A 40 5.06 -2.47 -12.81
C LEU A 40 3.91 -2.90 -13.72
N SER A 41 4.21 -3.75 -14.69
CA SER A 41 3.22 -4.37 -15.60
C SER A 41 3.09 -5.84 -15.24
N GLY A 42 1.89 -6.27 -14.86
CA GLY A 42 1.74 -7.62 -14.36
C GLY A 42 0.29 -8.09 -14.19
N THR A 43 0.17 -9.22 -13.52
CA THR A 43 -1.09 -9.90 -13.23
C THR A 43 -1.37 -9.85 -11.73
N ILE A 44 -2.58 -9.48 -11.34
CA ILE A 44 -3.02 -9.43 -9.95
C ILE A 44 -3.04 -10.84 -9.37
N THR A 45 -2.34 -11.07 -8.26
CA THR A 45 -2.30 -12.33 -7.53
C THR A 45 -3.07 -12.29 -6.23
N ALA A 46 -3.23 -11.09 -5.65
CA ALA A 46 -4.09 -10.83 -4.49
C ALA A 46 -4.52 -9.36 -4.48
N ALA A 47 -5.68 -9.07 -3.90
CA ALA A 47 -6.17 -7.73 -3.71
C ALA A 47 -6.94 -7.62 -2.40
N THR A 48 -6.70 -6.55 -1.65
CA THR A 48 -7.44 -6.20 -0.44
C THR A 48 -7.93 -4.76 -0.56
N PHE A 49 -9.24 -4.55 -0.45
CA PHE A 49 -9.85 -3.23 -0.54
C PHE A 49 -10.49 -2.81 0.78
N ALA A 50 -9.76 -3.04 1.87
CA ALA A 50 -10.19 -2.73 3.24
C ALA A 50 -9.26 -1.69 3.90
N PRO A 51 -9.75 -0.94 4.90
CA PRO A 51 -8.89 -0.09 5.71
C PRO A 51 -7.73 -0.86 6.38
N PRO A 52 -6.57 -0.24 6.64
CA PRO A 52 -6.33 1.20 6.47
C PRO A 52 -6.04 1.64 5.02
N HIS A 53 -5.56 0.78 4.17
CA HIS A 53 -5.23 1.08 2.78
C HIS A 53 -5.61 -0.08 1.86
N PRO A 54 -6.12 0.18 0.64
CA PRO A 54 -6.19 -0.87 -0.36
C PRO A 54 -4.79 -1.32 -0.76
N VAL A 55 -4.63 -2.62 -0.96
CA VAL A 55 -3.34 -3.24 -1.32
C VAL A 55 -3.55 -4.19 -2.49
N LEU A 56 -2.67 -4.10 -3.46
CA LEU A 56 -2.60 -5.02 -4.60
C LEU A 56 -1.28 -5.78 -4.54
N SER A 57 -1.35 -7.10 -4.70
CA SER A 57 -0.19 -7.94 -4.99
C SER A 57 -0.22 -8.30 -6.47
N ILE A 58 0.84 -7.99 -7.20
CA ILE A 58 0.95 -8.32 -8.62
C ILE A 58 2.21 -9.15 -8.88
N ARG A 59 2.09 -10.18 -9.72
CA ARG A 59 3.26 -10.80 -10.33
C ARG A 59 3.67 -9.97 -11.52
N VAL A 60 4.91 -9.47 -11.51
CA VAL A 60 5.44 -8.66 -12.61
C VAL A 60 5.71 -9.56 -13.81
N ASP A 61 5.11 -9.24 -14.95
CA ASP A 61 5.18 -10.09 -16.15
C ASP A 61 6.30 -9.68 -17.10
N THR A 62 6.68 -8.39 -17.11
CA THR A 62 7.68 -7.85 -18.05
C THR A 62 8.47 -6.69 -17.46
N ALA A 63 9.68 -6.49 -17.96
CA ALA A 63 10.52 -5.32 -17.72
C ALA A 63 10.51 -4.35 -18.93
N GLU A 64 9.45 -4.34 -19.71
CA GLU A 64 9.26 -3.40 -20.80
C GLU A 64 8.36 -2.25 -20.40
N LEU A 65 8.74 -1.03 -20.78
CA LEU A 65 7.86 0.12 -20.65
C LEU A 65 6.66 -0.04 -21.61
N PRO A 66 5.43 0.20 -21.14
CA PRO A 66 4.27 0.23 -22.02
C PRO A 66 4.44 1.25 -23.15
N ALA A 67 3.84 0.97 -24.31
CA ALA A 67 3.87 1.87 -25.47
C ALA A 67 2.99 3.13 -25.30
N PHE A 68 2.26 3.24 -24.20
CA PHE A 68 1.42 4.40 -23.86
C PHE A 68 2.07 5.21 -22.73
N GLU A 69 1.64 6.46 -22.58
CA GLU A 69 2.08 7.31 -21.50
C GLU A 69 1.63 6.73 -20.14
N VAL A 70 2.56 6.67 -19.20
CA VAL A 70 2.34 6.14 -17.85
C VAL A 70 2.49 7.22 -16.79
N GLY A 71 1.59 7.16 -15.82
CA GLY A 71 1.65 8.01 -14.64
C GLY A 71 1.21 9.45 -14.90
N ARG A 72 1.65 10.31 -13.98
CA ARG A 72 1.34 11.74 -14.00
C ARG A 72 2.63 12.54 -13.83
N PRO A 73 3.06 13.29 -14.86
CA PRO A 73 4.30 14.05 -14.81
C PRO A 73 4.42 15.02 -13.62
N ALA A 74 3.28 15.53 -13.11
CA ALA A 74 3.27 16.40 -11.93
C ALA A 74 3.65 15.71 -10.62
N GLU A 75 3.63 14.37 -10.58
CA GLU A 75 4.01 13.58 -9.39
C GLU A 75 5.42 13.03 -9.48
N TYR A 76 6.04 13.09 -10.67
CA TYR A 76 7.35 12.51 -10.90
C TYR A 76 8.32 13.59 -11.36
N PHE A 77 9.53 13.53 -10.84
CA PHE A 77 10.62 14.43 -11.25
C PHE A 77 11.63 13.72 -12.13
N GLY A 78 11.65 12.40 -12.10
CA GLY A 78 12.49 11.56 -12.91
C GLY A 78 11.73 10.76 -13.96
N ARG A 79 12.48 10.15 -14.86
CA ARG A 79 11.93 9.25 -15.86
C ARG A 79 11.46 7.95 -15.20
N ALA A 80 10.27 7.51 -15.54
CA ALA A 80 9.78 6.21 -15.12
C ALA A 80 10.66 5.06 -15.63
N VAL A 81 10.96 4.13 -14.77
CA VAL A 81 11.83 2.99 -15.03
C VAL A 81 11.11 1.66 -14.83
N VAL A 82 11.56 0.63 -15.52
CA VAL A 82 11.22 -0.76 -15.24
C VAL A 82 12.44 -1.44 -14.63
N ARG A 83 12.23 -2.45 -13.79
CA ARG A 83 13.30 -3.16 -13.11
C ARG A 83 13.25 -4.64 -13.52
N ALA A 84 14.30 -5.08 -14.23
CA ALA A 84 14.41 -6.47 -14.69
C ALA A 84 14.38 -7.48 -13.53
N GLU A 85 14.92 -7.10 -12.38
CA GLU A 85 14.93 -7.91 -11.18
C GLU A 85 13.56 -8.15 -10.55
N ASP A 86 12.53 -7.39 -10.97
CA ASP A 86 11.15 -7.58 -10.49
C ASP A 86 10.39 -8.63 -11.31
N VAL A 87 10.82 -8.92 -12.54
CA VAL A 87 10.15 -9.89 -13.41
C VAL A 87 10.04 -11.26 -12.75
N GLY A 88 8.83 -11.82 -12.77
CA GLY A 88 8.49 -13.08 -12.12
C GLY A 88 8.26 -13.01 -10.62
N LYS A 89 8.58 -11.88 -9.97
CA LYS A 89 8.33 -11.68 -8.55
C LYS A 89 6.95 -11.10 -8.29
N VAL A 90 6.40 -11.44 -7.12
CA VAL A 90 5.22 -10.77 -6.59
C VAL A 90 5.66 -9.49 -5.86
N ARG A 91 5.02 -8.38 -6.23
CA ARG A 91 5.20 -7.08 -5.58
C ARG A 91 3.90 -6.64 -4.95
N GLU A 92 4.00 -6.14 -3.74
CA GLU A 92 2.88 -5.57 -3.01
C GLU A 92 2.92 -4.05 -3.15
N ILE A 93 1.78 -3.47 -3.51
CA ILE A 93 1.63 -2.04 -3.73
C ILE A 93 0.46 -1.53 -2.91
N GLU A 94 0.74 -0.61 -2.01
CA GLU A 94 -0.27 0.13 -1.28
C GLU A 94 -0.86 1.23 -2.17
N LEU A 95 -2.18 1.36 -2.17
CA LEU A 95 -2.88 2.46 -2.84
C LEU A 95 -3.29 3.52 -1.81
N SER A 96 -3.49 4.75 -2.26
CA SER A 96 -3.99 5.80 -1.39
C SER A 96 -5.35 5.45 -0.77
N PRO A 97 -5.59 5.77 0.53
CA PRO A 97 -6.81 5.40 1.23
C PRO A 97 -7.97 6.33 0.87
N VAL A 98 -8.30 6.39 -0.41
CA VAL A 98 -9.38 7.23 -0.94
C VAL A 98 -10.47 6.37 -1.56
N ARG A 99 -11.70 6.87 -1.55
CA ARG A 99 -12.89 6.13 -1.97
C ARG A 99 -12.74 5.45 -3.33
N MET A 100 -12.15 6.14 -4.30
CA MET A 100 -12.00 5.60 -5.66
C MET A 100 -11.16 4.32 -5.72
N PHE A 101 -10.17 4.18 -4.85
CA PHE A 101 -9.35 2.96 -4.79
C PHE A 101 -10.02 1.84 -4.02
N TYR A 102 -10.82 2.13 -3.00
CA TYR A 102 -11.64 1.10 -2.36
C TYR A 102 -12.71 0.53 -3.30
N GLN A 103 -13.28 1.38 -4.17
CA GLN A 103 -14.29 0.97 -5.17
C GLN A 103 -13.73 0.12 -6.31
N LEU A 104 -12.40 -0.06 -6.40
CA LEU A 104 -11.80 -0.97 -7.36
C LEU A 104 -12.15 -2.45 -7.08
N SER A 105 -12.65 -2.77 -5.88
CA SER A 105 -13.21 -4.10 -5.56
C SER A 105 -14.26 -4.57 -6.56
N ASP A 106 -14.98 -3.62 -7.18
CA ASP A 106 -16.06 -3.93 -8.12
C ASP A 106 -15.53 -4.12 -9.56
N ARG A 107 -14.25 -3.85 -9.80
CA ARG A 107 -13.66 -3.77 -11.14
C ARG A 107 -12.41 -4.61 -11.33
N LEU A 108 -11.76 -5.02 -10.25
CA LEU A 108 -10.51 -5.76 -10.28
C LEU A 108 -10.66 -7.12 -9.59
N SER A 109 -10.13 -8.13 -10.25
CA SER A 109 -10.09 -9.50 -9.76
C SER A 109 -8.68 -10.08 -9.85
N VAL A 110 -8.43 -11.12 -9.07
CA VAL A 110 -7.23 -11.95 -9.24
C VAL A 110 -7.21 -12.52 -10.65
N GLY A 111 -6.09 -12.43 -11.34
CA GLY A 111 -5.92 -12.80 -12.73
C GLY A 111 -5.98 -11.64 -13.72
N ASP A 112 -6.51 -10.47 -13.34
CA ASP A 112 -6.54 -9.32 -14.22
C ASP A 112 -5.14 -8.75 -14.46
N ARG A 113 -4.93 -8.23 -15.68
CA ARG A 113 -3.71 -7.51 -16.02
C ARG A 113 -3.84 -6.05 -15.64
N ILE A 114 -2.75 -5.47 -15.14
CA ILE A 114 -2.71 -4.09 -14.67
C ILE A 114 -1.34 -3.48 -14.93
N VAL A 115 -1.33 -2.16 -15.12
CA VAL A 115 -0.10 -1.36 -15.10
C VAL A 115 -0.20 -0.36 -13.96
N ILE A 116 0.83 -0.32 -13.13
CA ILE A 116 0.91 0.53 -11.95
C ILE A 116 2.19 1.36 -12.03
N VAL A 117 2.11 2.64 -11.72
CA VAL A 117 3.30 3.44 -11.42
C VAL A 117 3.41 3.58 -9.91
N ALA A 118 4.50 3.09 -9.37
CA ALA A 118 4.75 3.07 -7.94
C ALA A 118 5.98 3.88 -7.57
N LEU A 119 5.93 4.50 -6.40
CA LEU A 119 7.07 5.13 -5.76
C LEU A 119 7.52 4.27 -4.59
N ARG A 120 8.83 4.13 -4.44
CA ARG A 120 9.44 3.37 -3.36
C ARG A 120 9.63 4.25 -2.13
N ASN A 121 9.23 3.78 -0.97
CA ASN A 121 9.58 4.43 0.28
C ASN A 121 11.10 4.34 0.52
N CYS A 122 11.74 5.45 0.80
CA CYS A 122 13.16 5.52 1.12
C CYS A 122 13.50 4.84 2.46
N LEU A 123 12.52 4.76 3.34
CA LEU A 123 12.65 4.09 4.63
C LEU A 123 12.33 2.59 4.50
N SER A 124 13.08 1.75 5.25
CA SER A 124 12.78 0.32 5.35
C SER A 124 11.35 0.12 5.89
N PRO A 125 10.59 -0.86 5.37
CA PRO A 125 10.94 -1.94 4.42
C PRO A 125 10.88 -1.58 2.94
N HIS A 126 10.97 -0.30 2.57
CA HIS A 126 10.95 0.18 1.17
C HIS A 126 9.63 -0.14 0.45
N GLN A 127 8.53 0.03 1.16
CA GLN A 127 7.18 -0.19 0.67
C GLN A 127 6.92 0.56 -0.65
N LEU A 128 6.18 -0.08 -1.54
CA LEU A 128 5.73 0.55 -2.78
C LEU A 128 4.35 1.18 -2.55
N ARG A 129 4.17 2.39 -3.06
CA ARG A 129 2.89 3.09 -3.03
C ARG A 129 2.55 3.66 -4.38
N SER A 130 1.26 3.62 -4.73
CA SER A 130 0.78 4.18 -5.98
C SER A 130 -0.45 5.06 -5.79
N THR A 131 -0.52 6.09 -6.63
CA THR A 131 -1.70 6.94 -6.85
C THR A 131 -2.21 6.83 -8.27
N TRP A 132 -1.59 5.98 -9.10
CA TRP A 132 -1.93 5.83 -10.52
C TRP A 132 -1.87 4.37 -10.96
N LEU A 133 -2.93 3.93 -11.61
CA LEU A 133 -2.97 2.63 -12.25
C LEU A 133 -3.84 2.65 -13.52
N ARG A 134 -3.55 1.75 -14.45
CA ARG A 134 -4.33 1.53 -15.65
C ARG A 134 -4.82 0.10 -15.70
N LEU A 135 -6.13 -0.04 -15.82
CA LEU A 135 -6.83 -1.32 -15.90
C LEU A 135 -6.65 -1.95 -17.28
N SER A 136 -7.01 -3.23 -17.42
CA SER A 136 -6.94 -3.98 -18.67
C SER A 136 -7.85 -3.42 -19.77
N ASP A 137 -8.95 -2.78 -19.40
CA ASP A 137 -9.86 -2.08 -20.33
C ASP A 137 -9.33 -0.72 -20.82
N GLY A 138 -8.14 -0.33 -20.37
CA GLY A 138 -7.51 0.95 -20.68
C GLY A 138 -7.91 2.10 -19.77
N THR A 139 -8.86 1.90 -18.84
CA THR A 139 -9.24 2.94 -17.89
C THR A 139 -8.08 3.29 -16.98
N VAL A 140 -7.80 4.58 -16.83
CA VAL A 140 -6.85 5.11 -15.86
C VAL A 140 -7.60 5.52 -14.60
N VAL A 141 -7.10 5.08 -13.46
CA VAL A 141 -7.55 5.50 -12.14
C VAL A 141 -6.39 6.18 -11.44
N SER A 142 -6.56 7.45 -11.11
CA SER A 142 -5.51 8.24 -10.49
C SER A 142 -6.07 9.20 -9.45
N TYR A 143 -5.29 9.44 -8.40
CA TYR A 143 -5.61 10.36 -7.32
C TYR A 143 -4.59 11.50 -7.26
N THR A 144 -5.12 12.72 -7.16
CA THR A 144 -4.33 13.97 -7.16
C THR A 144 -4.28 14.65 -5.79
N GLY A 145 -4.34 13.88 -4.71
CA GLY A 145 -4.37 14.44 -3.35
C GLY A 145 -3.04 14.98 -2.85
N ASP A 146 -3.01 15.39 -1.59
CA ASP A 146 -1.92 16.10 -0.89
C ASP A 146 -0.69 15.21 -0.60
N TRP A 147 -0.29 14.43 -1.56
CA TRP A 147 0.90 13.62 -1.43
C TRP A 147 2.12 14.36 -2.00
N ALA A 148 3.06 14.69 -1.12
CA ALA A 148 4.32 15.33 -1.50
C ALA A 148 5.45 14.28 -1.57
N PRO A 149 5.77 13.79 -2.77
CA PRO A 149 6.90 12.88 -2.94
C PRO A 149 8.24 13.62 -2.77
N ASP A 150 9.28 12.88 -2.42
CA ASP A 150 10.62 13.45 -2.28
C ASP A 150 11.27 13.66 -3.65
N VAL A 151 11.49 14.92 -3.98
CA VAL A 151 12.05 15.34 -5.26
C VAL A 151 13.53 14.94 -5.45
N ASN A 152 14.25 14.74 -4.34
CA ASN A 152 15.67 14.39 -4.36
C ASN A 152 15.88 12.87 -4.40
N GLY A 153 14.82 12.11 -4.38
CA GLY A 153 14.88 10.65 -4.30
C GLY A 153 15.39 10.14 -2.96
N CYS A 154 15.81 8.89 -2.95
CA CYS A 154 16.31 8.21 -1.77
C CYS A 154 17.83 8.37 -1.60
N SER A 155 18.32 9.57 -1.67
CA SER A 155 19.74 9.87 -1.39
C SER A 155 20.04 9.87 0.11
#